data_f40cf1912d7e6479fea4c7c54aded35c
#
_entry.id   f40cf1912d7e6479fea4c7c54aded35c
#
_cell.length_a   1.000
_cell.length_b   1.000
_cell.length_c   1.000
_cell.angle_alpha   90.00
_cell.angle_beta   90.00
_cell.angle_gamma   90.00
#
_symmetry.space_group_name_H-M   'P 1'
#
loop_
_entity.id
_entity.type
_entity.pdbx_description
1 polymer ?
#
loop_
_entity_poly.entity_id
_entity_poly.type
_entity_poly.pdbx_seq_one_letter_code
_entity_poly.pdbx_strand_id
1 'polypeptide(L)'
;MFKPLLARPTALLSALTLAVVAQAASAAEPLALKVHNADANSFHVNAVVVSGPTEAVVIDTGFTRADALRVAANVLDSGKALKAIFVSNADPDFYFGAEVLKAQFPQAQVLTTPAVREKIAAKLAGKLAFWGPKMGANAPRAPIVPDALSGTTLTVDGQAIEVRGTTGELAHRPYVWIPSIRAVVGNIAIFGGLHVWTADTQKASERQAWLAQLDEIAALKPATVVPGHMLPGTPLDASSIAYTRGYLQRFEAESAKAANAAELIKAMQQAYPQAGMGLALDIGAKVSKGEMKW
;
A
#
# COMPACT_ATOMS: atom_id res chain seq x y z
N MET A 1 -46.65 -86.50 28.87
CA MET A 1 -45.22 -86.07 28.83
C MET A 1 -45.07 -85.08 27.74
N PHE A 2 -45.15 -83.78 28.10
CA PHE A 2 -44.95 -82.64 27.15
C PHE A 2 -43.70 -81.95 27.46
N LYS A 3 -42.78 -81.85 26.51
CA LYS A 3 -41.55 -80.99 26.64
C LYS A 3 -41.88 -79.63 26.13
N PRO A 4 -41.45 -78.56 26.80
CA PRO A 4 -41.59 -77.18 26.27
C PRO A 4 -40.45 -76.86 25.30
N LEU A 5 -40.84 -76.24 24.20
CA LEU A 5 -39.91 -75.58 23.24
C LEU A 5 -39.39 -74.29 23.82
N LEU A 6 -38.07 -74.14 23.85
CA LEU A 6 -37.37 -72.89 24.16
C LEU A 6 -37.28 -72.03 22.93
N ALA A 7 -37.87 -70.86 22.99
CA ALA A 7 -37.74 -69.81 21.97
C ALA A 7 -36.39 -69.04 22.17
N ARG A 8 -35.59 -68.93 21.13
CA ARG A 8 -34.38 -68.07 21.09
C ARG A 8 -34.75 -66.62 20.74
N PRO A 9 -34.22 -65.62 21.40
CA PRO A 9 -34.39 -64.24 20.98
C PRO A 9 -33.38 -63.89 19.87
N THR A 10 -33.88 -63.46 18.74
CA THR A 10 -33.13 -62.83 17.63
C THR A 10 -32.78 -61.40 18.00
N ALA A 11 -31.48 -61.15 18.25
CA ALA A 11 -30.98 -59.77 18.43
C ALA A 11 -30.85 -59.09 17.06
N LEU A 12 -31.66 -58.05 16.83
CA LEU A 12 -31.48 -57.13 15.71
C LEU A 12 -30.34 -56.18 16.03
N LEU A 13 -29.18 -56.30 15.38
CA LEU A 13 -28.15 -55.29 15.35
C LEU A 13 -28.55 -54.18 14.37
N SER A 14 -28.97 -53.03 14.91
CA SER A 14 -29.13 -51.80 14.12
C SER A 14 -27.75 -51.15 13.91
N ALA A 15 -27.21 -51.29 12.72
CA ALA A 15 -26.01 -50.57 12.30
C ALA A 15 -26.37 -49.10 12.01
N LEU A 16 -25.98 -48.20 12.90
CA LEU A 16 -26.08 -46.75 12.71
C LEU A 16 -24.89 -46.32 11.84
N THR A 17 -25.12 -46.12 10.55
CA THR A 17 -24.13 -45.53 9.65
C THR A 17 -24.08 -44.02 9.88
N LEU A 18 -23.02 -43.56 10.58
CA LEU A 18 -22.68 -42.13 10.67
C LEU A 18 -22.17 -41.68 9.28
N ALA A 19 -22.99 -40.93 8.53
CA ALA A 19 -22.55 -40.23 7.36
C ALA A 19 -21.74 -38.99 7.78
N VAL A 20 -20.42 -39.07 7.73
CA VAL A 20 -19.53 -37.92 7.84
C VAL A 20 -19.67 -37.11 6.56
N VAL A 21 -20.45 -36.04 6.60
CA VAL A 21 -20.47 -35.00 5.54
C VAL A 21 -19.16 -34.24 5.66
N ALA A 22 -18.16 -34.62 4.87
CA ALA A 22 -16.98 -33.81 4.67
C ALA A 22 -17.42 -32.52 3.94
N GLN A 23 -17.57 -31.41 4.66
CA GLN A 23 -17.67 -30.09 4.06
C GLN A 23 -16.34 -29.84 3.36
N ALA A 24 -16.31 -29.95 2.04
CA ALA A 24 -15.22 -29.44 1.24
C ALA A 24 -15.17 -27.92 1.51
N ALA A 25 -14.14 -27.46 2.22
CA ALA A 25 -13.87 -26.04 2.32
C ALA A 25 -13.63 -25.53 0.90
N SER A 26 -14.62 -24.81 0.36
CA SER A 26 -14.44 -24.12 -0.91
C SER A 26 -13.26 -23.18 -0.74
N ALA A 27 -12.24 -23.32 -1.57
CA ALA A 27 -11.14 -22.37 -1.59
C ALA A 27 -11.73 -20.96 -1.81
N ALA A 28 -11.36 -20.01 -0.95
CA ALA A 28 -11.83 -18.64 -1.11
C ALA A 28 -11.41 -18.12 -2.50
N GLU A 29 -12.32 -17.44 -3.18
CA GLU A 29 -11.98 -16.80 -4.46
C GLU A 29 -10.83 -15.81 -4.25
N PRO A 30 -9.83 -15.77 -5.15
CA PRO A 30 -8.69 -14.89 -5.02
C PRO A 30 -9.12 -13.41 -5.08
N LEU A 31 -8.48 -12.58 -4.26
CA LEU A 31 -8.69 -11.13 -4.31
C LEU A 31 -8.15 -10.56 -5.62
N ALA A 32 -8.88 -9.59 -6.17
CA ALA A 32 -8.48 -8.85 -7.37
C ALA A 32 -7.90 -7.48 -7.01
N LEU A 33 -6.94 -7.01 -7.82
CA LEU A 33 -6.32 -5.70 -7.70
C LEU A 33 -6.67 -4.84 -8.91
N LYS A 34 -7.18 -3.63 -8.67
CA LYS A 34 -7.34 -2.60 -9.70
C LYS A 34 -6.49 -1.40 -9.31
N VAL A 35 -5.40 -1.19 -10.05
CA VAL A 35 -4.45 -0.09 -9.80
C VAL A 35 -4.90 1.15 -10.57
N HIS A 36 -4.95 2.30 -9.89
CA HIS A 36 -4.97 3.62 -10.49
C HIS A 36 -3.55 4.20 -10.39
N ASN A 37 -2.87 4.34 -11.52
CA ASN A 37 -1.59 5.05 -11.61
C ASN A 37 -1.86 6.48 -12.07
N ALA A 38 -1.60 7.45 -11.21
CA ALA A 38 -1.77 8.86 -11.51
C ALA A 38 -0.70 9.38 -12.48
N ASP A 39 -0.95 10.53 -13.09
CA ASP A 39 0.00 11.15 -14.01
C ASP A 39 1.14 11.90 -13.27
N ALA A 40 2.02 12.54 -14.05
CA ALA A 40 3.17 13.28 -13.52
C ALA A 40 2.78 14.46 -12.61
N ASN A 41 1.59 15.06 -12.78
CA ASN A 41 1.11 16.15 -11.93
C ASN A 41 0.72 15.67 -10.53
N SER A 42 0.51 14.38 -10.37
CA SER A 42 0.28 13.67 -9.12
C SER A 42 1.45 12.72 -8.77
N PHE A 43 2.66 13.04 -9.21
CA PHE A 43 3.90 12.32 -8.90
C PHE A 43 3.88 10.83 -9.27
N HIS A 44 3.01 10.42 -10.20
CA HIS A 44 2.81 9.01 -10.55
C HIS A 44 2.46 8.11 -9.36
N VAL A 45 1.78 8.66 -8.34
CA VAL A 45 1.34 7.91 -7.16
C VAL A 45 0.32 6.84 -7.56
N ASN A 46 0.32 5.74 -6.84
CA ASN A 46 -0.63 4.66 -7.05
C ASN A 46 -1.66 4.59 -5.93
N ALA A 47 -2.91 4.33 -6.30
CA ALA A 47 -3.98 3.90 -5.42
C ALA A 47 -4.51 2.53 -5.91
N VAL A 48 -4.90 1.66 -4.99
CA VAL A 48 -5.29 0.29 -5.34
C VAL A 48 -6.65 -0.05 -4.74
N VAL A 49 -7.58 -0.50 -5.57
CA VAL A 49 -8.80 -1.16 -5.10
C VAL A 49 -8.51 -2.65 -4.97
N VAL A 50 -8.63 -3.18 -3.77
CA VAL A 50 -8.54 -4.61 -3.46
C VAL A 50 -9.95 -5.12 -3.29
N SER A 51 -10.40 -6.05 -4.11
CA SER A 51 -11.77 -6.56 -4.09
C SER A 51 -11.83 -8.08 -4.04
N GLY A 52 -12.77 -8.58 -3.28
CA GLY A 52 -13.17 -9.97 -3.24
C GLY A 52 -14.57 -10.17 -3.85
N PRO A 53 -15.24 -11.29 -3.56
CA PRO A 53 -16.58 -11.58 -4.09
C PRO A 53 -17.64 -10.53 -3.74
N THR A 54 -17.60 -9.93 -2.54
CA THR A 54 -18.66 -9.01 -2.06
C THR A 54 -18.13 -7.69 -1.51
N GLU A 55 -16.89 -7.65 -1.01
CA GLU A 55 -16.30 -6.52 -0.33
C GLU A 55 -15.12 -5.93 -1.10
N ALA A 56 -14.79 -4.68 -0.80
CA ALA A 56 -13.59 -4.01 -1.28
C ALA A 56 -12.96 -3.14 -0.20
N VAL A 57 -11.65 -2.93 -0.33
CA VAL A 57 -10.86 -1.94 0.42
C VAL A 57 -10.07 -1.11 -0.60
N VAL A 58 -10.02 0.20 -0.41
CA VAL A 58 -9.12 1.09 -1.16
C VAL A 58 -7.85 1.29 -0.34
N ILE A 59 -6.71 1.13 -0.98
CA ILE A 59 -5.39 1.43 -0.42
C ILE A 59 -4.86 2.67 -1.12
N ASP A 60 -4.67 3.75 -0.37
CA ASP A 60 -4.31 5.09 -0.81
C ASP A 60 -5.35 5.74 -1.73
N THR A 61 -5.30 7.07 -1.88
CA THR A 61 -6.47 7.79 -2.40
C THR A 61 -6.16 8.73 -3.57
N GLY A 62 -4.88 8.87 -3.90
CA GLY A 62 -4.43 9.84 -4.90
C GLY A 62 -4.26 11.26 -4.34
N PHE A 63 -3.62 12.11 -5.14
CA PHE A 63 -3.26 13.47 -4.77
C PHE A 63 -4.40 14.46 -5.01
N THR A 64 -5.03 14.37 -6.16
CA THR A 64 -6.05 15.32 -6.59
C THR A 64 -7.46 14.77 -6.39
N ARG A 65 -8.44 15.69 -6.35
CA ARG A 65 -9.86 15.30 -6.40
C ARG A 65 -10.18 14.46 -7.65
N ALA A 66 -9.54 14.79 -8.78
CA ALA A 66 -9.73 14.04 -10.02
C ALA A 66 -9.19 12.61 -9.93
N ASP A 67 -8.03 12.40 -9.28
CA ASP A 67 -7.51 11.05 -9.02
C ASP A 67 -8.45 10.25 -8.13
N ALA A 68 -8.91 10.85 -7.04
CA ALA A 68 -9.87 10.21 -6.14
C ALA A 68 -11.19 9.83 -6.83
N LEU A 69 -11.70 10.65 -7.76
CA LEU A 69 -12.89 10.32 -8.56
C LEU A 69 -12.63 9.13 -9.49
N ARG A 70 -11.43 8.99 -10.07
CA ARG A 70 -11.05 7.81 -10.87
C ARG A 70 -10.96 6.56 -9.99
N VAL A 71 -10.42 6.69 -8.78
CA VAL A 71 -10.43 5.59 -7.80
C VAL A 71 -11.85 5.22 -7.40
N ALA A 72 -12.73 6.21 -7.16
CA ALA A 72 -14.16 5.98 -6.88
C ALA A 72 -14.85 5.23 -8.03
N ALA A 73 -14.57 5.60 -9.29
CA ALA A 73 -15.07 4.89 -10.45
C ALA A 73 -14.62 3.43 -10.45
N ASN A 74 -13.35 3.14 -10.16
CA ASN A 74 -12.86 1.77 -10.05
C ASN A 74 -13.58 0.96 -8.94
N VAL A 75 -13.95 1.60 -7.84
CA VAL A 75 -14.77 0.96 -6.79
C VAL A 75 -16.16 0.65 -7.30
N LEU A 76 -16.83 1.60 -7.95
CA LEU A 76 -18.17 1.42 -8.53
C LEU A 76 -18.17 0.31 -9.59
N ASP A 77 -17.17 0.30 -10.48
CA ASP A 77 -17.00 -0.71 -11.52
C ASP A 77 -16.80 -2.12 -10.94
N SER A 78 -16.21 -2.23 -9.75
CA SER A 78 -16.09 -3.52 -9.06
C SER A 78 -17.44 -4.09 -8.64
N GLY A 79 -18.44 -3.25 -8.42
CA GLY A 79 -19.76 -3.63 -7.88
C GLY A 79 -19.72 -4.11 -6.43
N LYS A 80 -18.60 -3.89 -5.70
CA LYS A 80 -18.40 -4.41 -4.35
C LYS A 80 -18.66 -3.35 -3.28
N ALA A 81 -19.02 -3.80 -2.07
CA ALA A 81 -19.22 -2.92 -0.93
C ALA A 81 -17.87 -2.41 -0.40
N LEU A 82 -17.58 -1.13 -0.53
CA LEU A 82 -16.37 -0.53 0.04
C LEU A 82 -16.46 -0.48 1.57
N LYS A 83 -15.59 -1.23 2.26
CA LYS A 83 -15.56 -1.33 3.73
C LYS A 83 -14.64 -0.31 4.37
N ALA A 84 -13.47 -0.11 3.76
CA ALA A 84 -12.46 0.78 4.30
C ALA A 84 -11.63 1.45 3.18
N ILE A 85 -11.08 2.59 3.52
CA ILE A 85 -10.09 3.35 2.79
C ILE A 85 -8.88 3.40 3.71
N PHE A 86 -7.80 2.71 3.36
CA PHE A 86 -6.58 2.69 4.14
C PHE A 86 -5.54 3.62 3.51
N VAL A 87 -4.98 4.53 4.32
CA VAL A 87 -3.92 5.46 3.92
C VAL A 87 -2.59 4.93 4.43
N SER A 88 -1.67 4.63 3.53
CA SER A 88 -0.39 4.02 3.85
C SER A 88 0.71 5.04 4.20
N ASN A 89 0.55 6.31 3.84
CA ASN A 89 1.59 7.31 4.07
C ASN A 89 1.03 8.69 4.39
N ALA A 90 1.85 9.53 5.02
CA ALA A 90 1.49 10.90 5.44
C ALA A 90 1.77 11.97 4.36
N ASP A 91 2.23 11.58 3.17
CA ASP A 91 2.39 12.53 2.08
C ASP A 91 1.04 12.78 1.39
N PRO A 92 0.78 14.02 0.94
CA PRO A 92 -0.53 14.45 0.44
C PRO A 92 -1.10 13.60 -0.67
N ASP A 93 -0.26 13.08 -1.53
CA ASP A 93 -0.60 12.25 -2.68
C ASP A 93 -1.12 10.85 -2.30
N PHE A 94 -0.99 10.45 -1.04
CA PHE A 94 -1.58 9.22 -0.51
C PHE A 94 -2.96 9.44 0.12
N TYR A 95 -3.26 10.67 0.65
CA TYR A 95 -4.48 10.85 1.46
C TYR A 95 -5.38 12.03 1.08
N PHE A 96 -4.94 12.97 0.24
CA PHE A 96 -5.78 14.15 -0.11
C PHE A 96 -7.09 13.76 -0.79
N GLY A 97 -7.12 12.62 -1.50
CA GLY A 97 -8.33 12.10 -2.11
C GLY A 97 -9.35 11.48 -1.14
N ALA A 98 -8.99 11.28 0.13
CA ALA A 98 -9.83 10.56 1.09
C ALA A 98 -11.21 11.23 1.31
N GLU A 99 -11.29 12.57 1.27
CA GLU A 99 -12.58 13.28 1.40
C GLU A 99 -13.56 12.95 0.29
N VAL A 100 -13.04 12.82 -0.95
CA VAL A 100 -13.87 12.50 -2.13
C VAL A 100 -14.39 11.08 -2.01
N LEU A 101 -13.52 10.13 -1.67
CA LEU A 101 -13.93 8.73 -1.48
C LEU A 101 -14.93 8.59 -0.33
N LYS A 102 -14.70 9.27 0.80
CA LYS A 102 -15.64 9.25 1.94
C LYS A 102 -17.00 9.85 1.59
N ALA A 103 -17.02 10.89 0.77
CA ALA A 103 -18.27 11.50 0.31
C ALA A 103 -19.04 10.56 -0.64
N GLN A 104 -18.36 9.80 -1.50
CA GLN A 104 -18.97 8.81 -2.39
C GLN A 104 -19.41 7.53 -1.65
N PHE A 105 -18.65 7.13 -0.63
CA PHE A 105 -18.86 5.91 0.15
C PHE A 105 -18.96 6.22 1.64
N PRO A 106 -20.07 6.81 2.11
CA PRO A 106 -20.20 7.31 3.50
C PRO A 106 -20.02 6.23 4.57
N GLN A 107 -20.27 4.96 4.24
CA GLN A 107 -20.13 3.84 5.18
C GLN A 107 -18.68 3.34 5.31
N ALA A 108 -17.80 3.65 4.36
CA ALA A 108 -16.41 3.22 4.41
C ALA A 108 -15.65 3.94 5.54
N GLN A 109 -14.90 3.20 6.33
CA GLN A 109 -14.00 3.77 7.33
C GLN A 109 -12.75 4.34 6.65
N VAL A 110 -12.25 5.49 7.10
CA VAL A 110 -10.97 6.05 6.62
C VAL A 110 -9.93 5.81 7.71
N LEU A 111 -8.97 4.93 7.43
CA LEU A 111 -8.06 4.36 8.41
C LEU A 111 -6.60 4.55 8.01
N THR A 112 -5.72 4.59 9.00
CA THR A 112 -4.27 4.55 8.83
C THR A 112 -3.60 4.01 10.10
N THR A 113 -2.27 3.84 10.09
CA THR A 113 -1.56 3.47 11.34
C THR A 113 -1.45 4.66 12.29
N PRO A 114 -1.28 4.42 13.61
CA PRO A 114 -1.09 5.51 14.58
C PRO A 114 0.06 6.47 14.21
N ALA A 115 1.20 5.92 13.76
CA ALA A 115 2.36 6.73 13.39
C ALA A 115 2.14 7.59 12.13
N VAL A 116 1.43 7.08 11.13
CA VAL A 116 1.05 7.83 9.94
C VAL A 116 0.02 8.91 10.30
N ARG A 117 -0.99 8.57 11.12
CA ARG A 117 -2.00 9.51 11.60
C ARG A 117 -1.38 10.72 12.30
N GLU A 118 -0.44 10.48 13.20
CA GLU A 118 0.26 11.53 13.93
C GLU A 118 0.97 12.49 12.96
N LYS A 119 1.69 11.95 11.97
CA LYS A 119 2.37 12.78 10.95
C LYS A 119 1.39 13.55 10.07
N ILE A 120 0.27 12.97 9.66
CA ILE A 120 -0.78 13.67 8.91
C ILE A 120 -1.32 14.82 9.75
N ALA A 121 -1.73 14.56 11.00
CA ALA A 121 -2.29 15.57 11.88
C ALA A 121 -1.32 16.74 12.11
N ALA A 122 -0.03 16.46 12.30
CA ALA A 122 1.00 17.47 12.50
C ALA A 122 1.28 18.35 11.27
N LYS A 123 1.19 17.78 10.06
CA LYS A 123 1.63 18.46 8.83
C LYS A 123 0.50 18.94 7.91
N LEU A 124 -0.75 18.51 8.12
CA LEU A 124 -1.89 18.73 7.22
C LEU A 124 -2.07 20.21 6.86
N ALA A 125 -2.11 21.10 7.86
CA ALA A 125 -2.32 22.54 7.62
C ALA A 125 -1.23 23.14 6.71
N GLY A 126 0.04 22.81 6.96
CA GLY A 126 1.16 23.27 6.14
C GLY A 126 1.14 22.68 4.73
N LYS A 127 0.84 21.38 4.60
CA LYS A 127 0.72 20.71 3.29
C LYS A 127 -0.44 21.31 2.47
N LEU A 128 -1.57 21.60 3.10
CA LEU A 128 -2.72 22.22 2.43
C LEU A 128 -2.40 23.68 2.01
N ALA A 129 -1.77 24.46 2.87
CA ALA A 129 -1.36 25.83 2.54
C ALA A 129 -0.38 25.88 1.36
N PHE A 130 0.51 24.89 1.25
CA PHE A 130 1.51 24.83 0.18
C PHE A 130 0.92 24.29 -1.14
N TRP A 131 0.15 23.20 -1.09
CA TRP A 131 -0.34 22.52 -2.29
C TRP A 131 -1.67 23.08 -2.78
N GLY A 132 -2.57 23.52 -1.88
CA GLY A 132 -3.91 23.98 -2.24
C GLY A 132 -3.93 25.03 -3.35
N PRO A 133 -3.16 26.13 -3.27
CA PRO A 133 -3.11 27.14 -4.32
C PRO A 133 -2.61 26.60 -5.67
N LYS A 134 -1.71 25.61 -5.65
CA LYS A 134 -1.15 25.00 -6.87
C LYS A 134 -2.13 24.04 -7.53
N MET A 135 -2.97 23.40 -6.75
CA MET A 135 -3.97 22.42 -7.22
C MET A 135 -5.27 23.09 -7.70
N GLY A 136 -5.57 24.31 -7.24
CA GLY A 136 -6.80 25.03 -7.61
C GLY A 136 -8.07 24.23 -7.30
N ALA A 137 -8.94 24.00 -8.29
CA ALA A 137 -10.18 23.24 -8.13
C ALA A 137 -9.97 21.75 -7.76
N ASN A 138 -8.78 21.22 -8.00
CA ASN A 138 -8.42 19.84 -7.66
C ASN A 138 -7.92 19.67 -6.21
N ALA A 139 -7.75 20.78 -5.46
CA ALA A 139 -7.37 20.71 -4.06
C ALA A 139 -8.47 20.08 -3.19
N PRO A 140 -8.12 19.37 -2.11
CA PRO A 140 -9.11 18.92 -1.15
C PRO A 140 -9.81 20.13 -0.50
N ARG A 141 -11.11 20.02 -0.26
CA ARG A 141 -11.94 21.07 0.36
C ARG A 141 -12.07 20.90 1.87
N ALA A 142 -12.14 19.66 2.32
CA ALA A 142 -12.26 19.27 3.71
C ALA A 142 -11.39 18.01 3.96
N PRO A 143 -10.05 18.15 3.94
CA PRO A 143 -9.15 17.02 4.05
C PRO A 143 -9.36 16.27 5.35
N ILE A 144 -9.33 14.94 5.29
CA ILE A 144 -9.59 14.05 6.42
C ILE A 144 -8.26 13.64 7.06
N VAL A 145 -8.19 13.70 8.38
CA VAL A 145 -7.19 12.95 9.16
C VAL A 145 -7.77 11.57 9.42
N PRO A 146 -7.21 10.49 8.84
CA PRO A 146 -7.77 9.15 9.02
C PRO A 146 -7.77 8.71 10.49
N ASP A 147 -8.69 7.83 10.86
CA ASP A 147 -8.70 7.22 12.19
C ASP A 147 -7.59 6.16 12.33
N ALA A 148 -7.14 5.93 13.56
CA ALA A 148 -6.15 4.92 13.82
C ALA A 148 -6.73 3.51 13.66
N LEU A 149 -6.10 2.68 12.84
CA LEU A 149 -6.43 1.26 12.74
C LEU A 149 -6.13 0.56 14.07
N SER A 150 -7.10 -0.20 14.58
CA SER A 150 -6.89 -1.08 15.73
C SER A 150 -6.18 -2.36 15.26
N GLY A 151 -4.95 -2.55 15.71
CA GLY A 151 -4.09 -3.65 15.22
C GLY A 151 -3.43 -3.34 13.88
N THR A 152 -3.13 -4.39 13.12
CA THR A 152 -2.36 -4.31 11.87
C THR A 152 -3.00 -5.07 10.71
N THR A 153 -4.29 -5.39 10.79
CA THR A 153 -4.97 -6.21 9.78
C THR A 153 -6.34 -5.66 9.45
N LEU A 154 -6.61 -5.52 8.15
CA LEU A 154 -7.92 -5.33 7.55
C LEU A 154 -8.34 -6.66 6.90
N THR A 155 -9.61 -6.78 6.52
CA THR A 155 -10.09 -7.96 5.79
C THR A 155 -10.95 -7.55 4.59
N VAL A 156 -10.93 -8.39 3.56
CA VAL A 156 -11.87 -8.39 2.43
C VAL A 156 -12.39 -9.81 2.28
N ASP A 157 -13.70 -10.01 2.42
CA ASP A 157 -14.35 -11.32 2.39
C ASP A 157 -13.62 -12.36 3.27
N GLY A 158 -13.21 -11.95 4.48
CA GLY A 158 -12.49 -12.78 5.44
C GLY A 158 -10.99 -13.01 5.13
N GLN A 159 -10.47 -12.54 3.99
CA GLN A 159 -9.06 -12.65 3.64
C GLN A 159 -8.27 -11.48 4.22
N ALA A 160 -7.12 -11.78 4.81
CA ALA A 160 -6.29 -10.81 5.51
C ALA A 160 -5.59 -9.82 4.54
N ILE A 161 -5.58 -8.55 4.91
CA ILE A 161 -4.78 -7.48 4.35
C ILE A 161 -3.91 -6.97 5.51
N GLU A 162 -2.65 -7.34 5.52
CA GLU A 162 -1.72 -7.08 6.63
C GLU A 162 -0.97 -5.77 6.41
N VAL A 163 -1.00 -4.89 7.40
CA VAL A 163 -0.18 -3.68 7.45
C VAL A 163 1.11 -3.98 8.21
N ARG A 164 2.23 -3.91 7.53
CA ARG A 164 3.57 -4.26 8.06
C ARG A 164 4.49 -3.05 8.10
N GLY A 165 5.64 -3.17 8.78
CA GLY A 165 6.58 -2.06 8.94
C GLY A 165 6.06 -0.95 9.87
N THR A 166 5.22 -1.30 10.86
CA THR A 166 4.55 -0.35 11.76
C THR A 166 5.37 -0.01 13.02
N THR A 167 6.60 -0.50 13.11
CA THR A 167 7.51 -0.29 14.24
C THR A 167 8.90 0.16 13.78
N GLY A 168 9.73 0.63 14.71
CA GLY A 168 11.09 1.07 14.40
C GLY A 168 11.16 2.47 13.79
N GLU A 169 12.30 2.80 13.21
CA GLU A 169 12.63 4.15 12.72
C GLU A 169 11.69 4.60 11.59
N LEU A 170 11.20 3.67 10.76
CA LEU A 170 10.28 3.92 9.66
C LEU A 170 8.83 3.50 9.95
N ALA A 171 8.40 3.45 11.22
CA ALA A 171 7.03 3.09 11.59
C ALA A 171 5.94 3.91 10.89
N HIS A 172 6.28 5.10 10.43
CA HIS A 172 5.42 6.00 9.67
C HIS A 172 5.45 5.76 8.14
N ARG A 173 6.13 4.72 7.69
CA ARG A 173 6.25 4.30 6.28
C ARG A 173 5.91 2.80 6.15
N PRO A 174 4.73 2.37 6.61
CA PRO A 174 4.31 0.98 6.51
C PRO A 174 4.15 0.55 5.06
N TYR A 175 3.93 -0.74 4.85
CA TYR A 175 3.49 -1.31 3.59
C TYR A 175 2.37 -2.32 3.83
N VAL A 176 1.59 -2.59 2.81
CA VAL A 176 0.47 -3.55 2.85
C VAL A 176 0.88 -4.84 2.15
N TRP A 177 0.73 -5.95 2.85
CA TRP A 177 0.92 -7.31 2.37
C TRP A 177 -0.42 -8.05 2.30
N ILE A 178 -0.72 -8.69 1.18
CA ILE A 178 -1.93 -9.50 0.97
C ILE A 178 -1.49 -10.96 0.74
N PRO A 179 -1.47 -11.80 1.80
CA PRO A 179 -0.90 -13.14 1.74
C PRO A 179 -1.57 -14.06 0.71
N SER A 180 -2.91 -13.99 0.60
CA SER A 180 -3.70 -14.90 -0.26
C SER A 180 -3.35 -14.80 -1.74
N ILE A 181 -2.90 -13.63 -2.19
CA ILE A 181 -2.49 -13.37 -3.59
C ILE A 181 -1.01 -12.99 -3.70
N ARG A 182 -0.26 -13.05 -2.59
CA ARG A 182 1.15 -12.68 -2.50
C ARG A 182 1.44 -11.31 -3.12
N ALA A 183 0.63 -10.31 -2.77
CA ALA A 183 0.77 -8.96 -3.31
C ALA A 183 1.28 -7.97 -2.25
N VAL A 184 2.16 -7.07 -2.67
CA VAL A 184 2.59 -5.89 -1.92
C VAL A 184 2.01 -4.66 -2.59
N VAL A 185 1.29 -3.84 -1.81
CA VAL A 185 0.63 -2.60 -2.25
C VAL A 185 0.77 -1.53 -1.16
N GLY A 186 0.29 -0.32 -1.38
CA GLY A 186 0.18 0.71 -0.33
C GLY A 186 1.49 0.94 0.42
N ASN A 187 2.45 1.58 -0.22
CA ASN A 187 3.76 1.85 0.33
C ASN A 187 4.40 3.07 -0.32
N ILE A 188 5.32 3.71 0.37
CA ILE A 188 6.25 4.70 -0.20
C ILE A 188 7.69 4.13 -0.31
N ALA A 189 7.85 2.85 -0.02
CA ALA A 189 9.16 2.22 -0.02
C ALA A 189 9.65 1.83 -1.42
N ILE A 190 8.74 1.66 -2.40
CA ILE A 190 9.05 1.09 -3.70
C ILE A 190 8.70 2.08 -4.80
N PHE A 191 9.65 2.31 -5.71
CA PHE A 191 9.52 3.17 -6.88
C PHE A 191 9.77 2.37 -8.16
N GLY A 192 9.00 2.67 -9.21
CA GLY A 192 9.16 2.04 -10.53
C GLY A 192 9.56 3.03 -11.61
N GLY A 193 10.82 3.00 -12.08
CA GLY A 193 11.30 3.85 -13.18
C GLY A 193 11.40 5.35 -12.86
N LEU A 194 11.37 5.74 -11.60
CA LEU A 194 11.38 7.13 -11.14
C LEU A 194 12.61 7.41 -10.27
N HIS A 195 13.05 8.68 -10.25
CA HIS A 195 13.95 9.12 -9.17
C HIS A 195 13.25 8.99 -7.82
N VAL A 196 13.95 8.42 -6.84
CA VAL A 196 13.40 8.07 -5.54
C VAL A 196 13.35 9.32 -4.64
N TRP A 197 12.24 9.49 -3.92
CA TRP A 197 12.07 10.59 -2.98
C TRP A 197 12.85 10.34 -1.68
N THR A 198 14.04 10.93 -1.56
CA THR A 198 14.94 10.76 -0.40
C THR A 198 14.88 11.90 0.62
N ALA A 199 14.15 12.99 0.32
CA ALA A 199 14.14 14.18 1.18
C ALA A 199 13.55 13.95 2.59
N ASP A 200 12.64 12.98 2.73
CA ASP A 200 12.03 12.61 4.02
C ASP A 200 12.81 11.53 4.79
N THR A 201 13.93 11.03 4.25
CA THR A 201 14.85 10.09 4.91
C THR A 201 16.26 10.68 4.92
N GLN A 202 16.42 11.75 5.71
CA GLN A 202 17.64 12.58 5.67
C GLN A 202 18.84 11.91 6.33
N LYS A 203 18.62 11.05 7.35
CA LYS A 203 19.68 10.35 8.08
C LYS A 203 20.10 9.09 7.33
N ALA A 204 21.37 8.76 7.42
CA ALA A 204 21.88 7.49 6.89
C ALA A 204 21.20 6.29 7.54
N SER A 205 20.90 6.35 8.85
CA SER A 205 20.16 5.30 9.56
C SER A 205 18.77 5.05 8.99
N GLU A 206 18.02 6.11 8.65
CA GLU A 206 16.71 6.00 8.02
C GLU A 206 16.78 5.31 6.64
N ARG A 207 17.82 5.63 5.84
CA ARG A 207 18.02 4.98 4.54
C ARG A 207 18.50 3.53 4.68
N GLN A 208 19.29 3.20 5.71
CA GLN A 208 19.61 1.82 6.05
C GLN A 208 18.38 1.03 6.50
N ALA A 209 17.51 1.63 7.33
CA ALA A 209 16.23 1.02 7.70
C ALA A 209 15.34 0.81 6.46
N TRP A 210 15.38 1.73 5.48
CA TRP A 210 14.66 1.57 4.23
C TRP A 210 15.20 0.39 3.39
N LEU A 211 16.51 0.23 3.28
CA LEU A 211 17.11 -0.92 2.62
C LEU A 211 16.71 -2.24 3.32
N ALA A 212 16.71 -2.26 4.65
CA ALA A 212 16.26 -3.42 5.42
C ALA A 212 14.77 -3.73 5.20
N GLN A 213 13.90 -2.71 5.09
CA GLN A 213 12.48 -2.88 4.74
C GLN A 213 12.31 -3.47 3.34
N LEU A 214 13.10 -3.03 2.35
CA LEU A 214 13.09 -3.62 1.00
C LEU A 214 13.53 -5.09 1.01
N ASP A 215 14.49 -5.47 1.87
CA ASP A 215 14.92 -6.85 2.04
C ASP A 215 13.84 -7.70 2.69
N GLU A 216 13.14 -7.17 3.71
CA GLU A 216 11.98 -7.82 4.33
C GLU A 216 10.87 -8.08 3.28
N ILE A 217 10.54 -7.06 2.48
CA ILE A 217 9.52 -7.20 1.42
C ILE A 217 9.96 -8.25 0.39
N ALA A 218 11.22 -8.24 -0.04
CA ALA A 218 11.74 -9.22 -1.00
C ALA A 218 11.69 -10.66 -0.45
N ALA A 219 11.94 -10.82 0.86
CA ALA A 219 11.88 -12.14 1.53
C ALA A 219 10.48 -12.74 1.54
N LEU A 220 9.41 -11.95 1.43
CA LEU A 220 8.03 -12.43 1.24
C LEU A 220 7.82 -13.11 -0.11
N LYS A 221 8.74 -12.94 -1.06
CA LYS A 221 8.66 -13.45 -2.43
C LYS A 221 7.32 -13.07 -3.08
N PRO A 222 6.97 -11.77 -3.15
CA PRO A 222 5.70 -11.33 -3.70
C PRO A 222 5.56 -11.78 -5.17
N ALA A 223 4.34 -12.16 -5.55
CA ALA A 223 3.99 -12.43 -6.95
C ALA A 223 3.61 -11.13 -7.67
N THR A 224 3.02 -10.19 -6.93
CA THR A 224 2.66 -8.86 -7.43
C THR A 224 3.22 -7.78 -6.51
N VAL A 225 3.84 -6.77 -7.09
CA VAL A 225 4.35 -5.59 -6.38
C VAL A 225 3.78 -4.35 -7.07
N VAL A 226 2.99 -3.57 -6.35
CA VAL A 226 2.56 -2.25 -6.81
C VAL A 226 3.42 -1.22 -6.10
N PRO A 227 4.33 -0.53 -6.79
CA PRO A 227 5.11 0.57 -6.22
C PRO A 227 4.21 1.67 -5.66
N GLY A 228 4.69 2.47 -4.71
CA GLY A 228 3.98 3.69 -4.27
C GLY A 228 3.89 4.70 -5.40
N HIS A 229 4.98 4.81 -6.16
CA HIS A 229 5.09 5.65 -7.36
C HIS A 229 5.71 4.87 -8.51
N MET A 230 5.17 5.00 -9.72
CA MET A 230 5.75 4.32 -10.88
C MET A 230 5.43 5.01 -12.19
N LEU A 231 6.33 4.92 -13.17
CA LEU A 231 5.99 5.29 -14.55
C LEU A 231 4.91 4.39 -15.12
N PRO A 232 4.04 4.89 -16.00
CA PRO A 232 3.11 4.05 -16.75
C PRO A 232 3.83 2.91 -17.47
N GLY A 233 3.26 1.70 -17.40
CA GLY A 233 3.85 0.51 -18.02
C GLY A 233 4.93 -0.19 -17.19
N THR A 234 5.24 0.28 -15.98
CA THR A 234 6.12 -0.44 -15.06
C THR A 234 5.55 -1.84 -14.75
N PRO A 235 6.35 -2.92 -14.87
CA PRO A 235 5.91 -4.25 -14.48
C PRO A 235 5.54 -4.31 -12.99
N LEU A 236 4.42 -4.95 -12.68
CA LEU A 236 3.95 -5.12 -11.30
C LEU A 236 4.57 -6.37 -10.66
N ASP A 237 5.89 -6.44 -10.61
CA ASP A 237 6.67 -7.54 -10.07
C ASP A 237 7.81 -7.07 -9.15
N ALA A 238 8.62 -8.00 -8.68
CA ALA A 238 9.72 -7.69 -7.75
C ALA A 238 10.85 -6.84 -8.35
N SER A 239 10.87 -6.56 -9.66
CA SER A 239 11.91 -5.74 -10.30
C SER A 239 11.98 -4.32 -9.73
N SER A 240 10.83 -3.75 -9.33
CA SER A 240 10.77 -2.43 -8.69
C SER A 240 11.42 -2.41 -7.30
N ILE A 241 11.42 -3.52 -6.56
CA ILE A 241 12.14 -3.65 -5.29
C ILE A 241 13.65 -3.55 -5.55
N ALA A 242 14.15 -4.33 -6.52
CA ALA A 242 15.55 -4.32 -6.90
C ALA A 242 15.99 -2.95 -7.45
N TYR A 243 15.13 -2.32 -8.27
CA TYR A 243 15.36 -0.95 -8.77
C TYR A 243 15.54 0.05 -7.63
N THR A 244 14.61 0.09 -6.68
CA THR A 244 14.66 1.06 -5.57
C THR A 244 15.86 0.80 -4.67
N ARG A 245 16.15 -0.46 -4.37
CA ARG A 245 17.35 -0.86 -3.61
C ARG A 245 18.62 -0.38 -4.28
N GLY A 246 18.80 -0.68 -5.56
CA GLY A 246 19.98 -0.24 -6.34
C GLY A 246 20.07 1.29 -6.41
N TYR A 247 18.95 1.97 -6.56
CA TYR A 247 18.91 3.44 -6.56
C TYR A 247 19.40 4.02 -5.23
N LEU A 248 18.91 3.53 -4.09
CA LEU A 248 19.33 4.01 -2.77
C LEU A 248 20.81 3.76 -2.53
N GLN A 249 21.31 2.57 -2.86
CA GLN A 249 22.74 2.26 -2.75
C GLN A 249 23.60 3.17 -3.62
N ARG A 250 23.17 3.44 -4.85
CA ARG A 250 23.85 4.37 -5.75
C ARG A 250 23.80 5.79 -5.23
N PHE A 251 22.63 6.25 -4.74
CA PHE A 251 22.48 7.59 -4.17
C PHE A 251 23.42 7.82 -2.98
N GLU A 252 23.55 6.85 -2.06
CA GLU A 252 24.51 6.90 -0.96
C GLU A 252 25.96 7.03 -1.47
N ALA A 253 26.33 6.16 -2.40
CA ALA A 253 27.70 6.14 -2.94
C ALA A 253 28.07 7.44 -3.67
N GLU A 254 27.13 8.00 -4.44
CA GLU A 254 27.38 9.27 -5.16
C GLU A 254 27.26 10.48 -4.23
N SER A 255 26.35 10.45 -3.25
CA SER A 255 26.27 11.52 -2.23
C SER A 255 27.56 11.66 -1.43
N ALA A 256 28.24 10.54 -1.13
CA ALA A 256 29.52 10.56 -0.42
C ALA A 256 30.67 11.20 -1.24
N LYS A 257 30.61 11.12 -2.58
CA LYS A 257 31.65 11.65 -3.50
C LYS A 257 31.38 13.09 -3.93
N ALA A 258 30.10 13.43 -4.17
CA ALA A 258 29.72 14.72 -4.70
C ALA A 258 30.00 15.85 -3.70
N ALA A 259 30.62 16.94 -4.13
CA ALA A 259 30.87 18.10 -3.30
C ALA A 259 29.59 18.93 -3.03
N ASN A 260 28.64 18.89 -3.93
CA ASN A 260 27.41 19.68 -3.89
C ASN A 260 26.22 18.95 -4.56
N ALA A 261 25.01 19.53 -4.47
CA ALA A 261 23.81 18.93 -5.06
C ALA A 261 23.90 18.80 -6.58
N ALA A 262 24.51 19.77 -7.28
CA ALA A 262 24.58 19.73 -8.73
C ALA A 262 25.42 18.53 -9.24
N GLU A 263 26.52 18.23 -8.57
CA GLU A 263 27.34 17.05 -8.87
C GLU A 263 26.59 15.74 -8.60
N LEU A 264 25.86 15.66 -7.46
CA LEU A 264 25.05 14.49 -7.12
C LEU A 264 23.92 14.30 -8.14
N ILE A 265 23.21 15.36 -8.52
CA ILE A 265 22.15 15.31 -9.55
C ILE A 265 22.74 14.78 -10.87
N LYS A 266 23.86 15.34 -11.32
CA LYS A 266 24.53 14.90 -12.55
C LYS A 266 24.90 13.42 -12.52
N ALA A 267 25.48 12.94 -11.42
CA ALA A 267 25.87 11.54 -11.26
C ALA A 267 24.66 10.59 -11.29
N MET A 268 23.58 10.98 -10.60
CA MET A 268 22.34 10.18 -10.57
C MET A 268 21.61 10.18 -11.92
N GLN A 269 21.57 11.30 -12.64
CA GLN A 269 21.02 11.36 -13.99
C GLN A 269 21.81 10.50 -14.99
N GLN A 270 23.13 10.44 -14.85
CA GLN A 270 23.97 9.53 -15.66
C GLN A 270 23.69 8.06 -15.34
N ALA A 271 23.49 7.73 -14.07
CA ALA A 271 23.19 6.36 -13.64
C ALA A 271 21.77 5.91 -14.01
N TYR A 272 20.81 6.85 -14.03
CA TYR A 272 19.37 6.61 -14.27
C TYR A 272 18.81 7.57 -15.32
N PRO A 273 19.29 7.53 -16.58
CA PRO A 273 18.96 8.53 -17.60
C PRO A 273 17.49 8.50 -18.05
N GLN A 274 16.79 7.40 -17.77
CA GLN A 274 15.37 7.23 -18.12
C GLN A 274 14.43 7.44 -16.94
N ALA A 275 14.97 7.73 -15.74
CA ALA A 275 14.12 7.91 -14.56
C ALA A 275 13.30 9.20 -14.67
N GLY A 276 11.97 9.06 -14.46
CA GLY A 276 11.06 10.20 -14.33
C GLY A 276 11.20 10.90 -12.98
N MET A 277 10.34 11.90 -12.72
CA MET A 277 10.24 12.62 -11.45
C MET A 277 11.55 13.32 -11.02
N GLY A 278 12.17 14.08 -11.94
CA GLY A 278 13.42 14.82 -11.69
C GLY A 278 13.36 15.76 -10.48
N LEU A 279 12.17 16.25 -10.10
CA LEU A 279 11.95 17.04 -8.89
C LEU A 279 12.36 16.28 -7.62
N ALA A 280 12.11 14.97 -7.55
CA ALA A 280 12.51 14.15 -6.41
C ALA A 280 14.04 14.09 -6.25
N LEU A 281 14.75 13.98 -7.36
CA LEU A 281 16.22 14.02 -7.35
C LEU A 281 16.74 15.41 -6.98
N ASP A 282 16.17 16.48 -7.55
CA ASP A 282 16.61 17.85 -7.26
C ASP A 282 16.48 18.18 -5.77
N ILE A 283 15.29 17.95 -5.19
CA ILE A 283 15.05 18.22 -3.77
C ILE A 283 15.88 17.26 -2.89
N GLY A 284 15.88 15.96 -3.19
CA GLY A 284 16.61 14.97 -2.42
C GLY A 284 18.12 15.23 -2.39
N ALA A 285 18.72 15.65 -3.50
CA ALA A 285 20.12 16.00 -3.58
C ALA A 285 20.44 17.27 -2.77
N LYS A 286 19.62 18.34 -2.89
CA LYS A 286 19.81 19.59 -2.13
C LYS A 286 19.69 19.38 -0.63
N VAL A 287 18.71 18.58 -0.21
CA VAL A 287 18.53 18.22 1.21
C VAL A 287 19.73 17.40 1.70
N SER A 288 20.14 16.38 0.94
CA SER A 288 21.28 15.52 1.29
C SER A 288 22.61 16.29 1.41
N LYS A 289 22.79 17.36 0.64
CA LYS A 289 23.98 18.22 0.66
C LYS A 289 23.86 19.44 1.59
N GLY A 290 22.74 19.57 2.32
CA GLY A 290 22.50 20.69 3.24
C GLY A 290 22.21 22.04 2.56
N GLU A 291 21.93 22.02 1.26
CA GLU A 291 21.59 23.21 0.46
C GLU A 291 20.11 23.59 0.53
N MET A 292 19.28 22.70 1.10
CA MET A 292 17.86 22.92 1.33
C MET A 292 17.43 22.32 2.67
N LYS A 293 16.57 23.02 3.39
CA LYS A 293 15.84 22.49 4.56
C LYS A 293 14.51 21.90 4.09
N TRP A 294 14.15 20.76 4.62
CA TRP A 294 12.93 20.04 4.27
C TRP A 294 12.14 19.61 5.51
#